data_b9249a554b314e666868a81e412af702
#
_entry.id   b9249a554b314e666868a81e412af702
#
_cell.length_a   1.000
_cell.length_b   1.000
_cell.length_c   1.000
_cell.angle_alpha   90.00
_cell.angle_beta   90.00
_cell.angle_gamma   90.00
#
_symmetry.space_group_name_H-M   'P 1'
#
loop_
_entity.id
_entity.type
_entity.pdbx_description
1 polymer ?
#
loop_
_entity_poly.entity_id
_entity_poly.type
_entity_poly.pdbx_seq_one_letter_code
_entity_poly.pdbx_strand_id
1 'polypeptide(L)'
;MRRVFLPLLLAVALSGGCSTPPPEPPAPAPAGGAATLPGPVPADLALRPAPGSAPAAPAFTGTLTDGTPLAAADLWAQRPVVLTFFNSWCTICAGRQAALSELARSYRDRVVFVGVAGADQADEVQDYLRAHRVEYPVVLDDQQTIWRSYAVREPPAVVVVAKGGALLRGWPGGLDAPALDQRLRELVLAGQP
;
A
#
# COMPACT_ATOMS: atom_id res chain seq x y z
N MET A 1 -58.89 -70.27 25.57
CA MET A 1 -58.83 -68.80 25.36
C MET A 1 -57.39 -68.38 25.25
N ARG A 2 -56.90 -68.17 24.02
CA ARG A 2 -55.50 -67.91 23.75
C ARG A 2 -55.39 -66.44 23.31
N ARG A 3 -54.82 -65.59 24.15
CA ARG A 3 -54.60 -64.16 23.84
C ARG A 3 -53.25 -63.99 23.09
N VAL A 4 -53.36 -63.55 21.85
CA VAL A 4 -52.23 -63.24 21.02
C VAL A 4 -51.85 -61.76 21.28
N PHE A 5 -50.63 -61.51 21.79
CA PHE A 5 -50.07 -60.14 21.90
C PHE A 5 -49.28 -59.83 20.63
N LEU A 6 -49.67 -58.78 19.91
CA LEU A 6 -48.96 -58.24 18.74
C LEU A 6 -48.02 -57.15 19.23
N PRO A 7 -46.72 -57.22 18.99
CA PRO A 7 -45.83 -56.13 19.34
C PRO A 7 -45.89 -55.03 18.28
N LEU A 8 -46.16 -53.82 18.73
CA LEU A 8 -46.11 -52.56 17.88
C LEU A 8 -44.65 -52.13 17.75
N LEU A 9 -44.10 -52.27 16.53
CA LEU A 9 -42.77 -51.76 16.17
C LEU A 9 -42.84 -50.25 15.88
N LEU A 10 -42.28 -49.49 16.80
CA LEU A 10 -42.14 -48.02 16.65
C LEU A 10 -40.89 -47.75 15.80
N ALA A 11 -41.08 -47.36 14.54
CA ALA A 11 -39.99 -46.93 13.64
C ALA A 11 -39.62 -45.46 13.96
N VAL A 12 -38.47 -45.26 14.57
CA VAL A 12 -37.91 -43.91 14.76
C VAL A 12 -37.15 -43.51 13.47
N ALA A 13 -37.73 -42.60 12.70
CA ALA A 13 -37.08 -41.98 11.54
C ALA A 13 -36.07 -40.93 12.05
N LEU A 14 -34.76 -41.23 11.98
CA LEU A 14 -33.71 -40.23 12.15
C LEU A 14 -33.61 -39.37 10.88
N SER A 15 -34.25 -38.24 10.88
CA SER A 15 -34.02 -37.17 9.89
C SER A 15 -32.68 -36.48 10.19
N GLY A 16 -31.58 -36.98 9.54
CA GLY A 16 -30.29 -36.32 9.54
C GLY A 16 -30.36 -35.04 8.72
N GLY A 17 -30.60 -33.90 9.38
CA GLY A 17 -30.46 -32.59 8.74
C GLY A 17 -28.99 -32.29 8.44
N CYS A 18 -28.58 -32.31 7.16
CA CYS A 18 -27.32 -31.75 6.74
C CYS A 18 -27.41 -30.22 6.88
N SER A 19 -26.94 -29.69 8.01
CA SER A 19 -26.76 -28.25 8.20
C SER A 19 -25.52 -27.86 7.40
N THR A 20 -25.72 -27.22 6.24
CA THR A 20 -24.64 -26.55 5.51
C THR A 20 -24.11 -25.43 6.39
N PRO A 21 -22.79 -25.36 6.70
CA PRO A 21 -22.24 -24.24 7.45
C PRO A 21 -22.54 -22.92 6.73
N PRO A 22 -22.80 -21.83 7.45
CA PRO A 22 -22.98 -20.53 6.83
C PRO A 22 -21.74 -20.16 6.00
N PRO A 23 -21.92 -19.45 4.87
CA PRO A 23 -20.79 -19.03 4.06
C PRO A 23 -19.82 -18.19 4.91
N GLU A 24 -18.54 -18.54 4.83
CA GLU A 24 -17.47 -17.81 5.51
C GLU A 24 -17.46 -16.36 4.99
N PRO A 25 -17.38 -15.36 5.87
CA PRO A 25 -17.30 -13.96 5.43
C PRO A 25 -16.10 -13.78 4.50
N PRO A 26 -16.22 -12.97 3.44
CA PRO A 26 -15.14 -12.74 2.51
C PRO A 26 -13.90 -12.23 3.24
N ALA A 27 -12.74 -12.76 2.89
CA ALA A 27 -11.48 -12.31 3.46
C ALA A 27 -11.32 -10.79 3.27
N PRO A 28 -10.78 -10.07 4.27
CA PRO A 28 -10.57 -8.63 4.14
C PRO A 28 -9.65 -8.33 2.95
N ALA A 29 -9.94 -7.26 2.22
CA ALA A 29 -9.12 -6.84 1.09
C ALA A 29 -7.66 -6.62 1.52
N PRO A 30 -6.67 -6.97 0.67
CA PRO A 30 -5.26 -6.73 0.97
C PRO A 30 -4.98 -5.26 1.25
N ALA A 31 -4.22 -4.97 2.33
CA ALA A 31 -3.75 -3.63 2.62
C ALA A 31 -2.69 -3.20 1.58
N GLY A 32 -2.62 -1.92 1.23
CA GLY A 32 -1.63 -1.41 0.28
C GLY A 32 -1.89 -1.75 -1.20
N GLY A 33 -3.08 -2.28 -1.54
CA GLY A 33 -3.48 -2.60 -2.89
C GLY A 33 -4.03 -1.40 -3.68
N ALA A 34 -4.56 -1.67 -4.88
CA ALA A 34 -5.07 -0.67 -5.83
C ALA A 34 -6.17 0.24 -5.26
N ALA A 35 -6.98 -0.26 -4.31
CA ALA A 35 -7.99 0.54 -3.64
C ALA A 35 -7.43 1.75 -2.86
N THR A 36 -6.14 1.75 -2.56
CA THR A 36 -5.44 2.86 -1.89
C THR A 36 -4.86 3.88 -2.86
N LEU A 37 -4.89 3.62 -4.17
CA LEU A 37 -4.47 4.59 -5.18
C LEU A 37 -5.37 5.83 -5.13
N PRO A 38 -4.82 7.03 -5.41
CA PRO A 38 -5.62 8.24 -5.43
C PRO A 38 -6.60 8.27 -6.61
N GLY A 39 -7.69 8.98 -6.42
CA GLY A 39 -8.68 9.24 -7.47
C GLY A 39 -8.18 10.18 -8.58
N PRO A 40 -9.09 10.72 -9.41
CA PRO A 40 -8.74 11.64 -10.50
C PRO A 40 -7.94 12.85 -10.02
N VAL A 41 -7.10 13.41 -10.90
CA VAL A 41 -6.33 14.62 -10.61
C VAL A 41 -7.26 15.84 -10.61
N PRO A 42 -7.22 16.70 -9.57
CA PRO A 42 -7.93 17.97 -9.59
C PRO A 42 -7.49 18.86 -10.76
N ALA A 43 -8.44 19.55 -11.40
CA ALA A 43 -8.17 20.39 -12.56
C ALA A 43 -7.31 21.63 -12.21
N ASP A 44 -7.35 22.06 -10.97
CA ASP A 44 -6.69 23.25 -10.41
C ASP A 44 -5.39 22.92 -9.65
N LEU A 45 -4.84 21.72 -9.84
CA LEU A 45 -3.63 21.29 -9.16
C LEU A 45 -2.42 22.17 -9.53
N ALA A 46 -2.05 23.07 -8.63
CA ALA A 46 -0.89 23.94 -8.79
C ALA A 46 0.39 23.25 -8.29
N LEU A 47 1.33 23.00 -9.19
CA LEU A 47 2.60 22.34 -8.88
C LEU A 47 3.77 23.24 -9.25
N ARG A 48 4.88 23.12 -8.52
CA ARG A 48 6.16 23.71 -8.92
C ARG A 48 6.72 22.95 -10.11
N PRO A 49 7.24 23.63 -11.13
CA PRO A 49 7.99 22.99 -12.19
C PRO A 49 9.27 22.36 -11.62
N ALA A 50 9.61 21.18 -12.11
CA ALA A 50 10.89 20.56 -11.76
C ALA A 50 12.06 21.40 -12.28
N PRO A 51 13.19 21.47 -11.55
CA PRO A 51 14.40 22.09 -12.08
C PRO A 51 14.84 21.43 -13.39
N GLY A 52 15.21 22.21 -14.40
CA GLY A 52 15.62 21.67 -15.70
C GLY A 52 16.88 20.77 -15.66
N SER A 53 17.67 20.88 -14.59
CA SER A 53 18.84 20.04 -14.33
C SER A 53 18.55 18.77 -13.52
N ALA A 54 17.30 18.57 -13.08
CA ALA A 54 16.94 17.37 -12.31
C ALA A 54 17.01 16.12 -13.20
N PRO A 55 17.70 15.05 -12.76
CA PRO A 55 17.77 13.82 -13.53
C PRO A 55 16.41 13.13 -13.60
N ALA A 56 16.20 12.26 -14.58
CA ALA A 56 15.04 11.41 -14.63
C ALA A 56 15.07 10.38 -13.49
N ALA A 57 13.94 10.16 -12.83
CA ALA A 57 13.79 9.09 -11.87
C ALA A 57 13.85 7.73 -12.59
N PRO A 58 14.51 6.71 -12.01
CA PRO A 58 14.47 5.36 -12.55
C PRO A 58 13.03 4.87 -12.67
N ALA A 59 12.58 4.61 -13.90
CA ALA A 59 11.27 4.03 -14.14
C ALA A 59 11.25 2.55 -13.71
N PHE A 60 10.15 2.12 -13.11
CA PHE A 60 9.96 0.72 -12.75
C PHE A 60 8.52 0.29 -13.00
N THR A 61 8.35 -1.01 -13.14
CA THR A 61 7.07 -1.70 -13.03
C THR A 61 7.15 -2.64 -11.83
N GLY A 62 6.04 -2.85 -11.17
CA GLY A 62 5.95 -3.74 -10.02
C GLY A 62 4.53 -4.24 -9.82
N THR A 63 4.34 -5.03 -8.79
CA THR A 63 3.03 -5.57 -8.41
C THR A 63 2.67 -5.05 -7.03
N LEU A 64 1.47 -4.50 -6.90
CA LEU A 64 0.92 -4.14 -5.61
C LEU A 64 0.61 -5.37 -4.77
N THR A 65 0.40 -5.18 -3.49
CA THR A 65 0.12 -6.26 -2.53
C THR A 65 -1.15 -7.06 -2.81
N ASP A 66 -2.05 -6.54 -3.64
CA ASP A 66 -3.27 -7.23 -4.11
C ASP A 66 -3.11 -7.90 -5.49
N GLY A 67 -1.88 -7.94 -6.03
CA GLY A 67 -1.59 -8.50 -7.35
C GLY A 67 -1.79 -7.53 -8.52
N THR A 68 -2.26 -6.31 -8.27
CA THR A 68 -2.45 -5.31 -9.35
C THR A 68 -1.10 -4.83 -9.89
N PRO A 69 -0.88 -4.87 -11.22
CA PRO A 69 0.32 -4.31 -11.81
C PRO A 69 0.33 -2.77 -11.71
N LEU A 70 1.52 -2.21 -11.49
CA LEU A 70 1.73 -0.77 -11.38
C LEU A 70 2.95 -0.37 -12.18
N ALA A 71 2.80 0.67 -13.02
CA ALA A 71 3.91 1.34 -13.66
C ALA A 71 4.13 2.71 -13.00
N ALA A 72 5.32 2.95 -12.47
CA ALA A 72 5.62 4.21 -11.81
C ALA A 72 5.49 5.42 -12.75
N ALA A 73 5.77 5.23 -14.04
CA ALA A 73 5.62 6.27 -15.06
C ALA A 73 4.18 6.81 -15.16
N ASP A 74 3.17 5.95 -14.97
CA ASP A 74 1.77 6.35 -15.03
C ASP A 74 1.38 7.22 -13.82
N LEU A 75 2.01 6.99 -12.67
CA LEU A 75 1.77 7.78 -11.46
C LEU A 75 2.32 9.19 -11.61
N TRP A 76 3.60 9.33 -11.95
CA TRP A 76 4.21 10.66 -12.04
C TRP A 76 3.86 11.41 -13.33
N ALA A 77 3.29 10.77 -14.34
CA ALA A 77 2.67 11.47 -15.47
C ALA A 77 1.57 12.43 -15.01
N GLN A 78 0.90 12.09 -13.93
CA GLN A 78 -0.28 12.81 -13.45
C GLN A 78 0.04 13.79 -12.32
N ARG A 79 0.88 13.40 -11.35
CA ARG A 79 1.19 14.18 -10.14
C ARG A 79 2.53 13.77 -9.52
N PRO A 80 3.11 14.55 -8.60
CA PRO A 80 4.32 14.15 -7.89
C PRO A 80 4.13 12.85 -7.10
N VAL A 81 5.21 12.09 -6.96
CA VAL A 81 5.23 10.81 -6.25
C VAL A 81 6.24 10.85 -5.11
N VAL A 82 5.84 10.35 -3.96
CA VAL A 82 6.71 10.02 -2.83
C VAL A 82 6.89 8.51 -2.80
N LEU A 83 8.11 8.04 -2.91
CA LEU A 83 8.47 6.65 -2.68
C LEU A 83 9.00 6.50 -1.26
N THR A 84 8.43 5.58 -0.49
CA THR A 84 8.90 5.23 0.85
C THR A 84 9.41 3.80 0.84
N PHE A 85 10.69 3.62 1.13
CA PHE A 85 11.35 2.31 1.12
C PHE A 85 11.40 1.77 2.55
N PHE A 86 10.89 0.56 2.76
CA PHE A 86 10.82 -0.07 4.08
C PHE A 86 10.89 -1.60 3.99
N ASN A 87 11.11 -2.24 5.14
CA ASN A 87 10.96 -3.69 5.34
C ASN A 87 10.05 -3.95 6.54
N SER A 88 9.49 -5.14 6.65
CA SER A 88 8.63 -5.56 7.76
C SER A 88 9.35 -5.53 9.11
N TRP A 89 10.65 -5.83 9.14
CA TRP A 89 11.49 -5.84 10.34
C TRP A 89 12.08 -4.47 10.72
N CYS A 90 11.85 -3.41 9.94
CA CYS A 90 12.37 -2.06 10.20
C CYS A 90 11.57 -1.35 11.31
N THR A 91 12.07 -1.35 12.53
CA THR A 91 11.40 -0.72 13.68
C THR A 91 11.25 0.79 13.55
N ILE A 92 12.23 1.48 12.93
CA ILE A 92 12.14 2.92 12.65
C ILE A 92 11.02 3.18 11.64
N CYS A 93 10.89 2.33 10.61
CA CYS A 93 9.81 2.42 9.64
C CYS A 93 8.46 2.27 10.34
N ALA A 94 8.30 1.22 11.15
CA ALA A 94 7.09 0.94 11.90
C ALA A 94 6.62 2.13 12.74
N GLY A 95 7.53 2.76 13.47
CA GLY A 95 7.22 3.94 14.29
C GLY A 95 6.76 5.17 13.51
N ARG A 96 7.01 5.24 12.19
CA ARG A 96 6.66 6.37 11.34
C ARG A 96 5.40 6.14 10.50
N GLN A 97 4.98 4.88 10.30
CA GLN A 97 3.94 4.52 9.31
C GLN A 97 2.58 5.20 9.54
N ALA A 98 2.10 5.24 10.76
CA ALA A 98 0.80 5.86 11.05
C ALA A 98 0.77 7.35 10.65
N ALA A 99 1.82 8.10 11.02
CA ALA A 99 1.94 9.52 10.67
C ALA A 99 2.16 9.74 9.17
N LEU A 100 2.91 8.85 8.49
CA LEU A 100 3.08 8.89 7.04
C LEU A 100 1.78 8.57 6.30
N SER A 101 0.97 7.64 6.79
CA SER A 101 -0.35 7.33 6.22
C SER A 101 -1.31 8.50 6.36
N GLU A 102 -1.29 9.19 7.50
CA GLU A 102 -2.09 10.39 7.69
C GLU A 102 -1.64 11.53 6.76
N LEU A 103 -0.34 11.72 6.61
CA LEU A 103 0.20 12.68 5.65
C LEU A 103 -0.19 12.30 4.21
N ALA A 104 -0.07 11.04 3.81
CA ALA A 104 -0.47 10.55 2.50
C ALA A 104 -1.96 10.83 2.22
N ARG A 105 -2.82 10.62 3.22
CA ARG A 105 -4.26 10.93 3.13
C ARG A 105 -4.50 12.42 2.94
N SER A 106 -3.79 13.29 3.66
CA SER A 106 -3.91 14.75 3.53
C SER A 106 -3.46 15.28 2.17
N TYR A 107 -2.57 14.55 1.49
CA TYR A 107 -2.04 14.89 0.17
C TYR A 107 -2.69 14.12 -0.98
N ARG A 108 -3.65 13.23 -0.72
CA ARG A 108 -4.16 12.24 -1.68
C ARG A 108 -4.48 12.79 -3.07
N ASP A 109 -5.04 13.99 -3.15
CA ASP A 109 -5.41 14.61 -4.43
C ASP A 109 -4.24 15.29 -5.14
N ARG A 110 -3.14 15.54 -4.44
CA ARG A 110 -2.02 16.36 -4.91
C ARG A 110 -0.73 15.58 -5.13
N VAL A 111 -0.46 14.57 -4.30
CA VAL A 111 0.77 13.78 -4.29
C VAL A 111 0.41 12.30 -4.08
N VAL A 112 1.01 11.43 -4.87
CA VAL A 112 0.88 9.98 -4.67
C VAL A 112 1.97 9.50 -3.73
N PHE A 113 1.59 8.77 -2.69
CA PHE A 113 2.53 8.03 -1.87
C PHE A 113 2.54 6.57 -2.34
N VAL A 114 3.72 5.97 -2.44
CA VAL A 114 3.91 4.56 -2.77
C VAL A 114 4.96 3.98 -1.85
N GLY A 115 4.61 2.92 -1.15
CA GLY A 115 5.57 2.10 -0.42
C GLY A 115 6.29 1.14 -1.37
N VAL A 116 7.56 0.89 -1.11
CA VAL A 116 8.36 -0.13 -1.80
C VAL A 116 8.92 -1.06 -0.73
N ALA A 117 8.23 -2.19 -0.53
CA ALA A 117 8.62 -3.20 0.45
C ALA A 117 9.71 -4.10 -0.16
N GLY A 118 10.90 -4.07 0.42
CA GLY A 118 12.05 -4.80 -0.10
C GLY A 118 12.45 -5.99 0.74
N ALA A 119 12.84 -7.09 0.09
CA ALA A 119 13.37 -8.30 0.74
C ALA A 119 12.44 -8.96 1.77
N ASP A 120 11.12 -8.76 1.66
CA ASP A 120 10.09 -9.36 2.51
C ASP A 120 9.23 -10.33 1.69
N GLN A 121 8.62 -11.30 2.36
CA GLN A 121 7.57 -12.12 1.78
C GLN A 121 6.23 -11.36 1.79
N ALA A 122 5.34 -11.71 0.86
CA ALA A 122 4.06 -10.99 0.69
C ALA A 122 3.16 -11.02 1.94
N ASP A 123 3.16 -12.12 2.67
CA ASP A 123 2.42 -12.28 3.94
C ASP A 123 3.01 -11.42 5.07
N GLU A 124 4.33 -11.37 5.20
CA GLU A 124 5.03 -10.50 6.15
C GLU A 124 4.71 -9.02 5.90
N VAL A 125 4.71 -8.62 4.61
CA VAL A 125 4.29 -7.27 4.22
C VAL A 125 2.85 -7.02 4.59
N GLN A 126 1.92 -7.93 4.29
CA GLN A 126 0.51 -7.77 4.62
C GLN A 126 0.27 -7.61 6.13
N ASP A 127 0.95 -8.40 6.95
CA ASP A 127 0.84 -8.30 8.41
C ASP A 127 1.40 -6.97 8.93
N TYR A 128 2.54 -6.54 8.39
CA TYR A 128 3.11 -5.23 8.69
C TYR A 128 2.16 -4.08 8.33
N LEU A 129 1.58 -4.10 7.12
CA LEU A 129 0.69 -3.02 6.65
C LEU A 129 -0.55 -2.90 7.54
N ARG A 130 -1.14 -4.03 7.95
CA ARG A 130 -2.29 -4.05 8.87
C ARG A 130 -1.90 -3.55 10.25
N ALA A 131 -0.81 -4.06 10.82
CA ALA A 131 -0.34 -3.70 12.16
C ALA A 131 -0.04 -2.21 12.29
N HIS A 132 0.50 -1.59 11.24
CA HIS A 132 0.93 -0.19 11.23
C HIS A 132 -0.01 0.75 10.48
N ARG A 133 -1.21 0.27 10.07
CA ARG A 133 -2.27 1.05 9.41
C ARG A 133 -1.75 1.82 8.18
N VAL A 134 -1.06 1.12 7.30
CA VAL A 134 -0.58 1.72 6.06
C VAL A 134 -1.75 1.92 5.09
N GLU A 135 -1.99 3.16 4.68
CA GLU A 135 -3.15 3.58 3.87
C GLU A 135 -2.78 4.13 2.48
N TYR A 136 -1.63 3.74 1.98
CA TYR A 136 -1.17 4.07 0.63
C TYR A 136 -0.72 2.80 -0.11
N PRO A 137 -0.69 2.79 -1.46
CA PRO A 137 -0.31 1.61 -2.23
C PRO A 137 1.12 1.17 -1.94
N VAL A 138 1.34 -0.14 -1.94
CA VAL A 138 2.65 -0.75 -1.67
C VAL A 138 3.00 -1.75 -2.76
N VAL A 139 4.17 -1.56 -3.37
CA VAL A 139 4.78 -2.47 -4.34
C VAL A 139 5.67 -3.46 -3.60
N LEU A 140 5.55 -4.73 -3.98
CA LEU A 140 6.45 -5.80 -3.53
C LEU A 140 7.73 -5.77 -4.38
N ASP A 141 8.87 -5.66 -3.73
CA ASP A 141 10.21 -5.68 -4.35
C ASP A 141 11.12 -6.68 -3.64
N ASP A 142 10.67 -7.94 -3.59
CA ASP A 142 11.34 -9.06 -2.92
C ASP A 142 12.81 -9.21 -3.35
N GLN A 143 13.10 -8.97 -4.63
CA GLN A 143 14.44 -9.00 -5.19
C GLN A 143 15.21 -7.68 -5.05
N GLN A 144 14.63 -6.67 -4.44
CA GLN A 144 15.23 -5.32 -4.27
C GLN A 144 15.71 -4.68 -5.59
N THR A 145 15.04 -4.96 -6.69
CA THR A 145 15.39 -4.41 -8.00
C THR A 145 15.10 -2.92 -8.07
N ILE A 146 13.96 -2.49 -7.52
CA ILE A 146 13.58 -1.07 -7.41
C ILE A 146 14.52 -0.38 -6.43
N TRP A 147 14.77 -1.00 -5.26
CA TRP A 147 15.71 -0.44 -4.27
C TRP A 147 17.08 -0.14 -4.88
N ARG A 148 17.65 -1.09 -5.61
CA ARG A 148 18.95 -0.90 -6.27
C ARG A 148 18.94 0.22 -7.31
N SER A 149 17.86 0.36 -8.07
CA SER A 149 17.74 1.41 -9.08
C SER A 149 17.74 2.82 -8.47
N TYR A 150 17.24 2.96 -7.25
CA TYR A 150 17.26 4.20 -6.47
C TYR A 150 18.46 4.30 -5.52
N ALA A 151 19.43 3.40 -5.61
CA ALA A 151 20.59 3.32 -4.74
C ALA A 151 20.25 3.23 -3.24
N VAL A 152 19.08 2.69 -2.91
CA VAL A 152 18.68 2.44 -1.52
C VAL A 152 19.39 1.20 -1.01
N ARG A 153 20.11 1.32 0.11
CA ARG A 153 20.89 0.24 0.74
C ARG A 153 20.21 -0.32 1.98
N GLU A 154 19.57 0.54 2.74
CA GLU A 154 18.92 0.23 4.01
C GLU A 154 17.67 1.09 4.24
N PRO A 155 16.67 0.53 4.96
CA PRO A 155 15.46 1.25 5.33
C PRO A 155 15.69 2.10 6.61
N PRO A 156 14.89 3.15 6.79
CA PRO A 156 14.01 3.73 5.82
C PRO A 156 14.73 4.61 4.80
N ALA A 157 14.14 4.77 3.60
CA ALA A 157 14.53 5.83 2.69
C ALA A 157 13.27 6.48 2.10
N VAL A 158 13.40 7.75 1.71
CA VAL A 158 12.32 8.49 1.04
C VAL A 158 12.88 9.13 -0.21
N VAL A 159 12.10 9.09 -1.28
CA VAL A 159 12.43 9.76 -2.55
C VAL A 159 11.22 10.55 -3.03
N VAL A 160 11.44 11.76 -3.52
CA VAL A 160 10.42 12.61 -4.13
C VAL A 160 10.71 12.78 -5.61
N VAL A 161 9.70 12.44 -6.43
CA VAL A 161 9.70 12.57 -7.89
C VAL A 161 8.66 13.60 -8.28
N ALA A 162 9.04 14.55 -9.14
CA ALA A 162 8.10 15.55 -9.66
C ALA A 162 7.11 14.94 -10.65
N LYS A 163 6.00 15.63 -10.91
CA LYS A 163 5.19 15.36 -12.09
C LYS A 163 6.08 15.41 -13.34
N GLY A 164 5.93 14.42 -14.21
CA GLY A 164 6.79 14.24 -15.38
C GLY A 164 8.04 13.40 -15.14
N GLY A 165 8.27 12.90 -13.92
CA GLY A 165 9.30 11.89 -13.63
C GLY A 165 10.69 12.44 -13.33
N ALA A 166 10.84 13.74 -13.03
CA ALA A 166 12.12 14.28 -12.57
C ALA A 166 12.40 13.92 -11.10
N LEU A 167 13.56 13.33 -10.81
CA LEU A 167 14.00 13.00 -9.45
C LEU A 167 14.39 14.29 -8.73
N LEU A 168 13.59 14.70 -7.75
CA LEU A 168 13.85 15.94 -7.01
C LEU A 168 14.85 15.72 -5.89
N ARG A 169 14.65 14.71 -5.07
CA ARG A 169 15.53 14.42 -3.94
C ARG A 169 15.27 13.04 -3.31
N GLY A 170 16.34 12.46 -2.75
CA GLY A 170 16.31 11.29 -1.89
C GLY A 170 16.88 11.58 -0.50
N TRP A 171 16.36 10.89 0.50
CA TRP A 171 16.82 10.95 1.89
C TRP A 171 17.07 9.53 2.41
N PRO A 172 18.34 9.10 2.46
CA PRO A 172 18.73 7.93 3.24
C PRO A 172 18.40 8.16 4.71
N GLY A 173 17.93 7.13 5.42
CA GLY A 173 17.41 7.26 6.78
C GLY A 173 15.97 7.79 6.84
N GLY A 174 15.38 8.11 5.69
CA GLY A 174 13.99 8.56 5.55
C GLY A 174 13.74 9.93 6.19
N LEU A 175 12.46 10.31 6.20
CA LEU A 175 11.96 11.49 6.88
C LEU A 175 10.78 11.09 7.78
N ASP A 176 10.56 11.81 8.87
CA ASP A 176 9.28 11.78 9.57
C ASP A 176 8.23 12.61 8.82
N ALA A 177 6.96 12.48 9.21
CA ALA A 177 5.87 13.14 8.50
C ALA A 177 5.96 14.67 8.50
N PRO A 178 6.31 15.36 9.60
CA PRO A 178 6.48 16.82 9.59
C PRO A 178 7.60 17.29 8.66
N ALA A 179 8.76 16.62 8.69
CA ALA A 179 9.87 16.96 7.80
C ALA A 179 9.50 16.70 6.33
N LEU A 180 8.82 15.59 6.03
CA LEU A 180 8.37 15.29 4.68
C LEU A 180 7.33 16.31 4.19
N ASP A 181 6.36 16.70 5.04
CA ASP A 181 5.38 17.74 4.72
C ASP A 181 6.07 19.05 4.32
N GLN A 182 7.05 19.50 5.10
CA GLN A 182 7.84 20.69 4.77
C GLN A 182 8.52 20.54 3.39
N ARG A 183 9.14 19.39 3.10
CA ARG A 183 9.81 19.15 1.82
C ARG A 183 8.83 19.12 0.63
N LEU A 184 7.64 18.57 0.82
CA LEU A 184 6.62 18.57 -0.23
C LEU A 184 6.14 19.99 -0.56
N ARG A 185 5.95 20.85 0.44
CA ARG A 185 5.63 22.27 0.23
C ARG A 185 6.75 23.02 -0.49
N GLU A 186 7.99 22.72 -0.16
CA GLU A 186 9.16 23.37 -0.78
C GLU A 186 9.41 22.91 -2.22
N LEU A 187 9.26 21.60 -2.49
CA LEU A 187 9.73 20.99 -3.73
C LEU A 187 8.66 20.83 -4.80
N VAL A 188 7.40 20.57 -4.41
CA VAL A 188 6.38 20.14 -5.38
C VAL A 188 5.15 21.02 -5.45
N LEU A 189 4.77 21.70 -4.36
CA LEU A 189 3.56 22.52 -4.34
C LEU A 189 3.86 23.96 -4.71
N ALA A 190 3.10 24.52 -5.66
CA ALA A 190 3.15 25.94 -5.95
C ALA A 190 2.23 26.69 -4.98
N GLY A 191 2.83 27.60 -4.21
CA GLY A 191 2.11 28.62 -3.44
C GLY A 191 0.84 28.19 -2.72
N GLN A 192 0.98 27.62 -1.52
CA GLN A 192 0.00 27.91 -0.47
C GLN A 192 0.74 28.71 0.60
N PRO A 193 0.14 29.83 1.00
CA PRO A 193 0.68 30.63 2.08
C PRO A 193 0.72 29.86 3.40
#